data_475235d4dfc898912380088af74ad596
#
_entry.id   475235d4dfc898912380088af74ad596
#
_cell.length_a   1.000
_cell.length_b   1.000
_cell.length_c   1.000
_cell.angle_alpha   90.00
_cell.angle_beta   90.00
_cell.angle_gamma   90.00
#
_symmetry.space_group_name_H-M   'P 1'
#
loop_
_entity.id
_entity.type
_entity.pdbx_description
1 polymer ?
#
loop_
_entity_poly.entity_id
_entity_poly.type
_entity_poly.pdbx_seq_one_letter_code
_entity_poly.pdbx_strand_id
1 'polypeptide(L)'
;MRIRTRSILIMAFQGLTQATQLIIGIVLVRLISKEMLGSYRQVMLVYSLMVGIFTIQIESSLYYFLPKYGPEKRRDLVTQTLFVTGIISLFIGLAMFFSAGLFAKHFNNPEIAPLIRIFACFPIFERIVCLHPAFLISLDKALFSGLYSMLSTVLMILTVVMIFAFGYGIAEALWSKILIEAIFAFIGIRMMIYFSPLGQWRINKSLLLEQLNYCWPLMATTTFGIVNLTLDGVLISAYFSREVYAVYSVGALELPLIALFTSSLSSAIMPNMVVEANKGRLLNSLNLWHKASRKSSLLIFPTFVFFLVCGHDFIVLMYTQAYSKATWPFLIYLVMLPIRVAIYGAIFRAIGYTKPIFISAMLCFITNLIVSVFLLVAGRHGFLSYIGPSIGTVFGTLVSVSFLLTILCKKLKIRFAQVMRWKELGRIFGLSLFCGVLLWLTPVPFSNLLFKFVTRFILYTAYFFGSLVLTKSLHSDEWELLRIPLTLIRKIATKKGS
;
A
#
# COMPACT_ATOMS: atom_id res chain seq x y z
N MET A 1 3.38 25.29 13.10
CA MET A 1 2.78 24.96 11.77
C MET A 1 1.36 24.46 11.98
N ARG A 2 0.35 24.93 11.24
CA ARG A 2 -1.06 24.49 11.44
C ARG A 2 -1.18 22.99 11.11
N ILE A 3 -1.98 22.22 11.87
CA ILE A 3 -2.20 20.77 11.71
C ILE A 3 -2.49 20.40 10.23
N ARG A 4 -3.32 21.21 9.55
CA ARG A 4 -3.67 21.05 8.14
C ARG A 4 -2.45 21.10 7.21
N THR A 5 -1.50 22.00 7.45
CA THR A 5 -0.27 22.14 6.63
C THR A 5 0.65 20.94 6.80
N ARG A 6 0.73 20.36 8.01
CA ARG A 6 1.51 19.14 8.28
C ARG A 6 0.97 17.93 7.53
N SER A 7 -0.34 17.71 7.61
CA SER A 7 -0.98 16.56 6.93
C SER A 7 -0.77 16.63 5.42
N ILE A 8 -0.92 17.82 4.81
CA ILE A 8 -0.68 18.03 3.38
C ILE A 8 0.77 17.73 3.01
N LEU A 9 1.72 18.16 3.84
CA LEU A 9 3.15 17.94 3.60
C LEU A 9 3.53 16.46 3.67
N ILE A 10 3.05 15.74 4.69
CA ILE A 10 3.25 14.29 4.84
C ILE A 10 2.68 13.55 3.62
N MET A 11 1.43 13.89 3.21
CA MET A 11 0.80 13.29 2.04
C MET A 11 1.59 13.56 0.75
N ALA A 12 2.12 14.78 0.57
CA ALA A 12 2.92 15.12 -0.60
C ALA A 12 4.22 14.29 -0.66
N PHE A 13 4.93 14.15 0.46
CA PHE A 13 6.13 13.31 0.53
C PHE A 13 5.83 11.83 0.31
N GLN A 14 4.76 11.30 0.91
CA GLN A 14 4.32 9.92 0.69
C GLN A 14 3.92 9.67 -0.75
N GLY A 15 3.19 10.62 -1.36
CA GLY A 15 2.81 10.55 -2.77
C GLY A 15 4.01 10.54 -3.69
N LEU A 16 5.01 11.39 -3.44
CA LEU A 16 6.25 11.41 -4.21
C LEU A 16 7.05 10.11 -4.04
N THR A 17 7.16 9.60 -2.82
CA THR A 17 7.83 8.31 -2.55
C THR A 17 7.16 7.16 -3.31
N GLN A 18 5.83 7.08 -3.31
CA GLN A 18 5.10 6.04 -4.05
C GLN A 18 5.20 6.21 -5.57
N ALA A 19 5.16 7.45 -6.08
CA ALA A 19 5.40 7.71 -7.49
C ALA A 19 6.81 7.26 -7.92
N THR A 20 7.82 7.53 -7.09
CA THR A 20 9.19 7.10 -7.35
C THR A 20 9.31 5.57 -7.37
N GLN A 21 8.61 4.85 -6.48
CA GLN A 21 8.57 3.37 -6.48
C GLN A 21 7.91 2.79 -7.74
N LEU A 22 6.89 3.45 -8.28
CA LEU A 22 6.30 3.06 -9.57
C LEU A 22 7.27 3.26 -10.73
N ILE A 23 7.92 4.42 -10.78
CA ILE A 23 8.88 4.76 -11.83
C ILE A 23 10.03 3.74 -11.87
N ILE A 24 10.55 3.32 -10.72
CA ILE A 24 11.61 2.31 -10.70
C ILE A 24 11.13 0.99 -11.30
N GLY A 25 9.92 0.54 -10.98
CA GLY A 25 9.35 -0.67 -11.58
C GLY A 25 9.32 -0.63 -13.10
N ILE A 26 8.95 0.52 -13.66
CA ILE A 26 8.91 0.78 -15.10
C ILE A 26 10.32 0.81 -15.72
N VAL A 27 11.28 1.41 -15.04
CA VAL A 27 12.67 1.55 -15.49
C VAL A 27 13.38 0.19 -15.46
N LEU A 28 13.26 -0.56 -14.36
CA LEU A 28 13.90 -1.86 -14.21
C LEU A 28 13.47 -2.85 -15.30
N VAL A 29 12.18 -2.89 -15.64
CA VAL A 29 11.67 -3.76 -16.72
C VAL A 29 12.34 -3.51 -18.07
N ARG A 30 12.86 -2.29 -18.28
CA ARG A 30 13.55 -1.90 -19.52
C ARG A 30 15.06 -2.10 -19.49
N LEU A 31 15.65 -2.15 -18.28
CA LEU A 31 17.09 -2.25 -18.09
C LEU A 31 17.58 -3.69 -17.97
N ILE A 32 16.77 -4.60 -17.40
CA ILE A 32 17.21 -5.97 -17.08
C ILE A 32 16.31 -7.03 -17.70
N SER A 33 16.84 -8.24 -17.86
CA SER A 33 16.08 -9.37 -18.40
C SER A 33 14.96 -9.82 -17.45
N LYS A 34 13.99 -10.57 -17.95
CA LYS A 34 12.89 -11.13 -17.13
C LYS A 34 13.41 -12.07 -16.05
N GLU A 35 14.43 -12.87 -16.37
CA GLU A 35 15.08 -13.78 -15.43
C GLU A 35 15.70 -13.01 -14.26
N MET A 36 16.48 -11.97 -14.58
CA MET A 36 17.12 -11.11 -13.59
C MET A 36 16.09 -10.36 -12.74
N LEU A 37 15.04 -9.81 -13.36
CA LEU A 37 13.95 -9.17 -12.65
C LEU A 37 13.20 -10.14 -11.74
N GLY A 38 12.94 -11.37 -12.22
CA GLY A 38 12.30 -12.43 -11.45
C GLY A 38 13.10 -12.79 -10.21
N SER A 39 14.40 -13.06 -10.38
CA SER A 39 15.31 -13.38 -9.28
C SER A 39 15.42 -12.23 -8.27
N TYR A 40 15.56 -10.99 -8.74
CA TYR A 40 15.56 -9.81 -7.86
C TYR A 40 14.26 -9.69 -7.05
N ARG A 41 13.10 -9.88 -7.71
CA ARG A 41 11.79 -9.81 -7.03
C ARG A 41 11.55 -10.98 -6.08
N GLN A 42 12.09 -12.18 -6.37
CA GLN A 42 12.06 -13.31 -5.43
C GLN A 42 12.82 -13.00 -4.13
N VAL A 43 13.99 -12.37 -4.21
CA VAL A 43 14.74 -11.92 -3.01
C VAL A 43 13.91 -10.89 -2.21
N MET A 44 13.31 -9.91 -2.89
CA MET A 44 12.44 -8.92 -2.23
C MET A 44 11.18 -9.57 -1.61
N LEU A 45 10.63 -10.61 -2.24
CA LEU A 45 9.49 -11.37 -1.74
C LEU A 45 9.84 -12.10 -0.44
N VAL A 46 10.98 -12.79 -0.40
CA VAL A 46 11.47 -13.46 0.83
C VAL A 46 11.66 -12.45 1.95
N TYR A 47 12.30 -11.33 1.65
CA TYR A 47 12.46 -10.23 2.62
C TYR A 47 11.11 -9.73 3.15
N SER A 48 10.16 -9.42 2.27
CA SER A 48 8.84 -8.92 2.66
C SER A 48 8.07 -9.92 3.52
N LEU A 49 8.17 -11.22 3.19
CA LEU A 49 7.55 -12.29 3.95
C LEU A 49 8.15 -12.39 5.37
N MET A 50 9.49 -12.38 5.48
CA MET A 50 10.19 -12.47 6.77
C MET A 50 9.89 -11.26 7.66
N VAL A 51 9.92 -10.05 7.10
CA VAL A 51 9.51 -8.84 7.82
C VAL A 51 8.05 -8.93 8.26
N GLY A 52 7.16 -9.39 7.38
CA GLY A 52 5.73 -9.52 7.69
C GLY A 52 5.44 -10.48 8.85
N ILE A 53 6.18 -11.58 8.93
CA ILE A 53 6.00 -12.59 9.98
C ILE A 53 6.60 -12.14 11.33
N PHE A 54 7.78 -11.53 11.31
CA PHE A 54 8.58 -11.34 12.54
C PHE A 54 8.61 -9.91 13.08
N THR A 55 8.06 -8.91 12.37
CA THR A 55 8.06 -7.52 12.86
C THR A 55 6.98 -7.28 13.92
N ILE A 56 7.37 -6.73 15.08
CA ILE A 56 6.46 -6.45 16.22
C ILE A 56 5.78 -5.07 16.11
N GLN A 57 5.97 -4.31 15.03
CA GLN A 57 5.40 -2.96 14.86
C GLN A 57 5.78 -1.97 15.98
N ILE A 58 7.00 -2.11 16.54
CA ILE A 58 7.44 -1.30 17.67
C ILE A 58 7.55 0.20 17.33
N GLU A 59 7.77 0.51 16.06
CA GLU A 59 7.74 1.88 15.51
C GLU A 59 6.41 2.59 15.79
N SER A 60 5.31 1.85 15.71
CA SER A 60 3.96 2.40 15.97
C SER A 60 3.77 2.84 17.43
N SER A 61 4.50 2.22 18.35
CA SER A 61 4.44 2.58 19.77
C SER A 61 5.00 3.98 20.05
N LEU A 62 5.96 4.45 19.24
CA LEU A 62 6.54 5.79 19.41
C LEU A 62 5.51 6.91 19.27
N TYR A 63 4.48 6.73 18.40
CA TYR A 63 3.38 7.70 18.29
C TYR A 63 2.58 7.87 19.57
N TYR A 64 2.48 6.80 20.38
CA TYR A 64 1.73 6.81 21.64
C TYR A 64 2.59 7.19 22.83
N PHE A 65 3.77 6.55 22.98
CA PHE A 65 4.58 6.67 24.20
C PHE A 65 5.41 7.96 24.25
N LEU A 66 5.91 8.49 23.13
CA LEU A 66 6.70 9.72 23.14
C LEU A 66 5.91 10.95 23.62
N PRO A 67 4.67 11.17 23.15
CA PRO A 67 3.83 12.24 23.69
C PRO A 67 3.39 11.99 25.15
N LYS A 68 3.14 10.72 25.52
CA LYS A 68 2.64 10.34 26.86
C LYS A 68 3.65 10.63 27.97
N TYR A 69 4.94 10.30 27.76
CA TYR A 69 5.96 10.35 28.81
C TYR A 69 6.83 11.60 28.80
N GLY A 70 6.71 12.45 27.81
CA GLY A 70 7.45 13.70 27.74
C GLY A 70 8.97 13.56 27.54
N PRO A 71 9.71 14.69 27.66
CA PRO A 71 11.13 14.73 27.31
C PRO A 71 12.04 13.88 28.22
N GLU A 72 11.70 13.75 29.50
CA GLU A 72 12.54 13.08 30.52
C GLU A 72 12.74 11.58 30.24
N LYS A 73 11.70 10.88 29.80
CA LYS A 73 11.75 9.45 29.49
C LYS A 73 12.01 9.17 27.99
N ARG A 74 12.24 10.20 27.20
CA ARG A 74 12.41 10.06 25.74
C ARG A 74 13.61 9.20 25.39
N ARG A 75 14.75 9.42 26.08
CA ARG A 75 15.99 8.68 25.83
C ARG A 75 15.82 7.20 26.21
N ASP A 76 15.17 6.89 27.32
CA ASP A 76 14.87 5.52 27.72
C ASP A 76 13.99 4.81 26.64
N LEU A 77 12.94 5.50 26.15
CA LEU A 77 12.08 4.99 25.09
C LEU A 77 12.84 4.73 23.80
N VAL A 78 13.70 5.66 23.37
CA VAL A 78 14.52 5.51 22.16
C VAL A 78 15.49 4.35 22.32
N THR A 79 16.18 4.25 23.46
CA THR A 79 17.14 3.17 23.73
C THR A 79 16.48 1.80 23.67
N GLN A 80 15.37 1.60 24.38
CA GLN A 80 14.70 0.30 24.38
C GLN A 80 14.05 -0.02 23.02
N THR A 81 13.54 0.98 22.30
CA THR A 81 13.00 0.78 20.96
C THR A 81 14.11 0.37 19.98
N LEU A 82 15.27 1.02 19.99
CA LEU A 82 16.43 0.65 19.19
C LEU A 82 16.94 -0.75 19.55
N PHE A 83 16.99 -1.09 20.83
CA PHE A 83 17.40 -2.41 21.32
C PHE A 83 16.47 -3.53 20.80
N VAL A 84 15.16 -3.36 20.97
CA VAL A 84 14.17 -4.34 20.49
C VAL A 84 14.20 -4.44 18.96
N THR A 85 14.27 -3.31 18.28
CA THR A 85 14.41 -3.27 16.81
C THR A 85 15.68 -4.00 16.36
N GLY A 86 16.80 -3.79 17.05
CA GLY A 86 18.07 -4.48 16.78
C GLY A 86 17.94 -6.00 16.92
N ILE A 87 17.33 -6.50 17.99
CA ILE A 87 17.11 -7.93 18.21
C ILE A 87 16.22 -8.52 17.11
N ILE A 88 15.08 -7.86 16.82
CA ILE A 88 14.13 -8.33 15.83
C ILE A 88 14.77 -8.36 14.43
N SER A 89 15.47 -7.29 14.06
CA SER A 89 16.12 -7.20 12.75
C SER A 89 17.25 -8.21 12.58
N LEU A 90 18.02 -8.46 13.63
CA LEU A 90 19.03 -9.52 13.66
C LEU A 90 18.35 -10.90 13.48
N PHE A 91 17.25 -11.15 14.20
CA PHE A 91 16.51 -12.40 14.07
C PHE A 91 15.95 -12.58 12.65
N ILE A 92 15.38 -11.53 12.04
CA ILE A 92 14.94 -11.57 10.65
C ILE A 92 16.10 -11.88 9.71
N GLY A 93 17.25 -11.23 9.88
CA GLY A 93 18.45 -11.47 9.10
C GLY A 93 18.94 -12.92 9.22
N LEU A 94 19.04 -13.44 10.44
CA LEU A 94 19.41 -14.84 10.66
C LEU A 94 18.40 -15.82 10.05
N ALA A 95 17.09 -15.56 10.22
CA ALA A 95 16.04 -16.37 9.59
C ALA A 95 16.17 -16.39 8.06
N MET A 96 16.43 -15.24 7.42
CA MET A 96 16.70 -15.14 5.99
C MET A 96 17.95 -15.93 5.59
N PHE A 97 19.03 -15.75 6.32
CA PHE A 97 20.32 -16.41 6.02
C PHE A 97 20.22 -17.93 6.04
N PHE A 98 19.62 -18.51 7.10
CA PHE A 98 19.47 -19.95 7.24
C PHE A 98 18.38 -20.54 6.35
N SER A 99 17.30 -19.80 6.07
CA SER A 99 16.23 -20.26 5.18
C SER A 99 16.52 -20.06 3.69
N ALA A 100 17.61 -19.40 3.32
CA ALA A 100 17.93 -19.07 1.92
C ALA A 100 17.93 -20.31 1.00
N GLY A 101 18.49 -21.43 1.45
CA GLY A 101 18.50 -22.68 0.68
C GLY A 101 17.09 -23.28 0.52
N LEU A 102 16.22 -23.16 1.53
CA LEU A 102 14.83 -23.62 1.47
C LEU A 102 14.04 -22.84 0.41
N PHE A 103 14.15 -21.51 0.41
CA PHE A 103 13.49 -20.68 -0.59
C PHE A 103 14.02 -20.91 -1.99
N ALA A 104 15.35 -21.04 -2.15
CA ALA A 104 15.96 -21.35 -3.44
C ALA A 104 15.45 -22.68 -4.02
N LYS A 105 15.33 -23.71 -3.19
CA LYS A 105 14.74 -25.00 -3.57
C LYS A 105 13.25 -24.87 -3.89
N HIS A 106 12.49 -24.17 -3.04
CA HIS A 106 11.04 -24.02 -3.22
C HIS A 106 10.66 -23.21 -4.47
N PHE A 107 11.46 -22.21 -4.81
CA PHE A 107 11.27 -21.39 -6.01
C PHE A 107 11.98 -21.94 -7.26
N ASN A 108 12.57 -23.13 -7.18
CA ASN A 108 13.33 -23.75 -8.27
C ASN A 108 14.38 -22.79 -8.89
N ASN A 109 15.01 -21.98 -8.05
CA ASN A 109 16.00 -20.99 -8.47
C ASN A 109 17.21 -20.98 -7.50
N PRO A 110 18.22 -21.85 -7.75
CA PRO A 110 19.40 -21.94 -6.88
C PRO A 110 20.20 -20.63 -6.76
N GLU A 111 20.15 -19.80 -7.79
CA GLU A 111 20.91 -18.54 -7.87
C GLU A 111 20.49 -17.52 -6.79
N ILE A 112 19.27 -17.62 -6.24
CA ILE A 112 18.82 -16.67 -5.23
C ILE A 112 19.36 -16.97 -3.82
N ALA A 113 19.86 -18.18 -3.54
CA ALA A 113 20.35 -18.49 -2.20
C ALA A 113 21.50 -17.58 -1.74
N PRO A 114 22.58 -17.36 -2.52
CA PRO A 114 23.62 -16.41 -2.17
C PRO A 114 23.08 -14.97 -2.09
N LEU A 115 22.14 -14.59 -2.96
CA LEU A 115 21.54 -13.26 -2.97
C LEU A 115 20.70 -12.99 -1.70
N ILE A 116 19.91 -13.97 -1.24
CA ILE A 116 19.17 -13.89 0.03
C ILE A 116 20.14 -13.77 1.21
N ARG A 117 21.26 -14.52 1.21
CA ARG A 117 22.26 -14.42 2.28
C ARG A 117 22.94 -13.04 2.31
N ILE A 118 23.27 -12.46 1.17
CA ILE A 118 23.76 -11.08 1.08
C ILE A 118 22.72 -10.12 1.67
N PHE A 119 21.47 -10.27 1.25
CA PHE A 119 20.39 -9.35 1.65
C PHE A 119 19.91 -9.56 3.10
N ALA A 120 20.36 -10.63 3.76
CA ALA A 120 20.07 -10.88 5.18
C ALA A 120 20.60 -9.79 6.13
N CYS A 121 21.57 -8.99 5.71
CA CYS A 121 22.04 -7.82 6.48
C CYS A 121 21.11 -6.60 6.35
N PHE A 122 20.27 -6.53 5.31
CA PHE A 122 19.43 -5.37 5.02
C PHE A 122 18.42 -5.03 6.15
N PRO A 123 17.71 -6.00 6.76
CA PRO A 123 16.75 -5.73 7.86
C PRO A 123 17.36 -4.96 9.03
N ILE A 124 18.67 -5.15 9.32
CA ILE A 124 19.36 -4.51 10.44
C ILE A 124 19.32 -2.99 10.31
N PHE A 125 19.52 -2.49 9.10
CA PHE A 125 19.56 -1.05 8.84
C PHE A 125 18.17 -0.51 8.53
N GLU A 126 17.41 -1.19 7.68
CA GLU A 126 16.10 -0.74 7.22
C GLU A 126 15.08 -0.61 8.37
N ARG A 127 15.07 -1.55 9.35
CA ARG A 127 14.18 -1.43 10.50
C ARG A 127 14.50 -0.23 11.38
N ILE A 128 15.76 0.18 11.47
CA ILE A 128 16.16 1.43 12.15
C ILE A 128 15.64 2.64 11.38
N VAL A 129 15.77 2.66 10.05
CA VAL A 129 15.23 3.72 9.20
C VAL A 129 13.72 3.84 9.36
N CYS A 130 12.98 2.74 9.49
CA CYS A 130 11.54 2.73 9.71
C CYS A 130 11.08 3.36 11.04
N LEU A 131 11.96 3.52 12.04
CA LEU A 131 11.61 4.19 13.31
C LEU A 131 11.45 5.71 13.14
N HIS A 132 12.17 6.33 12.20
CA HIS A 132 12.30 7.79 12.09
C HIS A 132 11.00 8.54 11.82
N PRO A 133 10.11 8.07 10.90
CA PRO A 133 8.84 8.75 10.67
C PRO A 133 8.03 8.87 11.96
N ALA A 134 7.90 7.77 12.72
CA ALA A 134 7.16 7.78 13.97
C ALA A 134 7.82 8.69 15.02
N PHE A 135 9.13 8.61 15.17
CA PHE A 135 9.90 9.43 16.11
C PHE A 135 9.78 10.93 15.79
N LEU A 136 10.09 11.34 14.57
CA LEU A 136 10.11 12.75 14.18
C LEU A 136 8.71 13.38 14.15
N ILE A 137 7.69 12.63 13.70
CA ILE A 137 6.29 13.11 13.71
C ILE A 137 5.81 13.33 15.14
N SER A 138 6.15 12.41 16.06
CA SER A 138 5.79 12.54 17.48
C SER A 138 6.46 13.75 18.17
N LEU A 139 7.55 14.26 17.58
CA LEU A 139 8.26 15.47 18.03
C LEU A 139 7.86 16.73 17.25
N ASP A 140 6.77 16.71 16.53
CA ASP A 140 6.31 17.84 15.72
C ASP A 140 7.26 18.21 14.57
N LYS A 141 8.14 17.31 14.14
CA LYS A 141 9.14 17.50 13.10
C LYS A 141 8.77 16.81 11.78
N ALA A 142 7.51 16.97 11.36
CA ALA A 142 6.97 16.31 10.18
C ALA A 142 7.73 16.62 8.86
N LEU A 143 8.25 17.83 8.71
CA LEU A 143 9.06 18.21 7.56
C LEU A 143 10.36 17.39 7.48
N PHE A 144 11.09 17.29 8.59
CA PHE A 144 12.31 16.48 8.66
C PHE A 144 12.02 14.99 8.39
N SER A 145 10.90 14.48 8.93
CA SER A 145 10.45 13.11 8.66
C SER A 145 10.21 12.88 7.17
N GLY A 146 9.50 13.79 6.51
CA GLY A 146 9.20 13.68 5.08
C GLY A 146 10.45 13.76 4.21
N LEU A 147 11.34 14.73 4.48
CA LEU A 147 12.62 14.89 3.76
C LEU A 147 13.53 13.67 3.93
N TYR A 148 13.67 13.18 5.16
CA TYR A 148 14.48 12.00 5.46
C TYR A 148 13.97 10.76 4.69
N SER A 149 12.68 10.44 4.78
CA SER A 149 12.09 9.29 4.10
C SER A 149 12.16 9.40 2.57
N MET A 150 11.88 10.60 2.04
CA MET A 150 11.98 10.86 0.61
C MET A 150 13.42 10.70 0.11
N LEU A 151 14.38 11.28 0.81
CA LEU A 151 15.79 11.26 0.40
C LEU A 151 16.35 9.83 0.45
N SER A 152 16.08 9.07 1.53
CA SER A 152 16.44 7.64 1.62
C SER A 152 15.88 6.85 0.44
N THR A 153 14.57 6.96 0.19
CA THR A 153 13.92 6.21 -0.88
C THR A 153 14.45 6.60 -2.27
N VAL A 154 14.58 7.89 -2.55
CA VAL A 154 15.06 8.39 -3.86
C VAL A 154 16.51 7.95 -4.11
N LEU A 155 17.41 8.11 -3.13
CA LEU A 155 18.79 7.68 -3.28
C LEU A 155 18.91 6.17 -3.44
N MET A 156 18.18 5.39 -2.64
CA MET A 156 18.16 3.93 -2.78
C MET A 156 17.70 3.49 -4.17
N ILE A 157 16.68 4.16 -4.72
CA ILE A 157 16.15 3.88 -6.05
C ILE A 157 17.16 4.27 -7.14
N LEU A 158 17.73 5.46 -7.04
CA LEU A 158 18.71 5.95 -8.01
C LEU A 158 19.94 5.03 -8.06
N THR A 159 20.45 4.60 -6.92
CA THR A 159 21.62 3.71 -6.89
C THR A 159 21.31 2.36 -7.53
N VAL A 160 20.16 1.75 -7.26
CA VAL A 160 19.74 0.48 -7.89
C VAL A 160 19.61 0.63 -9.41
N VAL A 161 18.99 1.73 -9.88
CA VAL A 161 18.85 2.00 -11.32
C VAL A 161 20.22 2.19 -11.97
N MET A 162 21.13 2.97 -11.34
CA MET A 162 22.47 3.20 -11.86
C MET A 162 23.28 1.91 -11.95
N ILE A 163 23.23 1.05 -10.92
CA ILE A 163 23.92 -0.25 -10.93
C ILE A 163 23.48 -1.09 -12.14
N PHE A 164 22.17 -1.22 -12.37
CA PHE A 164 21.67 -1.97 -13.53
C PHE A 164 21.93 -1.27 -14.86
N ALA A 165 21.90 0.06 -14.92
CA ALA A 165 22.21 0.83 -16.13
C ALA A 165 23.67 0.70 -16.56
N PHE A 166 24.61 0.51 -15.60
CA PHE A 166 26.02 0.22 -15.87
C PHE A 166 26.29 -1.28 -16.16
N GLY A 167 25.25 -2.13 -16.22
CA GLY A 167 25.41 -3.54 -16.56
C GLY A 167 25.86 -4.43 -15.40
N TYR A 168 25.82 -3.96 -14.16
CA TYR A 168 26.10 -4.78 -12.97
C TYR A 168 24.96 -5.73 -12.64
N GLY A 169 25.24 -6.70 -11.77
CA GLY A 169 24.29 -7.75 -11.41
C GLY A 169 23.37 -7.43 -10.22
N ILE A 170 22.59 -8.45 -9.81
CA ILE A 170 21.65 -8.33 -8.68
C ILE A 170 22.42 -8.15 -7.36
N ALA A 171 23.57 -8.83 -7.19
CA ALA A 171 24.35 -8.78 -5.96
C ALA A 171 24.79 -7.33 -5.64
N GLU A 172 25.30 -6.62 -6.64
CA GLU A 172 25.74 -5.22 -6.53
C GLU A 172 24.56 -4.29 -6.22
N ALA A 173 23.40 -4.54 -6.86
CA ALA A 173 22.18 -3.80 -6.57
C ALA A 173 21.69 -4.02 -5.12
N LEU A 174 21.83 -5.22 -4.58
CA LEU A 174 21.50 -5.51 -3.18
C LEU A 174 22.50 -4.85 -2.22
N TRP A 175 23.80 -4.91 -2.52
CA TRP A 175 24.82 -4.20 -1.73
C TRP A 175 24.62 -2.69 -1.71
N SER A 176 24.24 -2.09 -2.84
CA SER A 176 23.93 -0.65 -2.90
C SER A 176 22.75 -0.28 -2.00
N LYS A 177 21.70 -1.10 -1.96
CA LYS A 177 20.57 -0.91 -1.04
C LYS A 177 21.01 -0.99 0.43
N ILE A 178 21.81 -2.00 0.78
CA ILE A 178 22.32 -2.17 2.15
C ILE A 178 23.15 -0.96 2.55
N LEU A 179 24.04 -0.47 1.67
CA LEU A 179 24.90 0.67 1.94
C LEU A 179 24.09 1.96 2.17
N ILE A 180 23.14 2.26 1.31
CA ILE A 180 22.28 3.45 1.47
C ILE A 180 21.49 3.39 2.77
N GLU A 181 20.86 2.24 3.07
CA GLU A 181 20.12 2.07 4.33
C GLU A 181 21.03 2.16 5.56
N ALA A 182 22.26 1.63 5.48
CA ALA A 182 23.24 1.76 6.57
C ALA A 182 23.61 3.24 6.83
N ILE A 183 23.82 4.02 5.78
CA ILE A 183 24.09 5.46 5.90
C ILE A 183 22.88 6.16 6.56
N PHE A 184 21.67 5.91 6.08
CA PHE A 184 20.47 6.51 6.65
C PHE A 184 20.18 5.99 8.07
N ALA A 185 20.43 4.73 8.39
CA ALA A 185 20.32 4.23 9.75
C ALA A 185 21.28 4.98 10.71
N PHE A 186 22.53 5.19 10.29
CA PHE A 186 23.50 5.96 11.06
C PHE A 186 23.04 7.42 11.28
N ILE A 187 22.64 8.11 10.20
CA ILE A 187 22.09 9.48 10.29
C ILE A 187 20.91 9.50 11.24
N GLY A 188 20.04 8.51 11.11
CA GLY A 188 18.85 8.40 11.93
C GLY A 188 19.13 8.18 13.41
N ILE A 189 20.03 7.28 13.76
CA ILE A 189 20.47 7.09 15.16
C ILE A 189 21.01 8.41 15.70
N ARG A 190 21.85 9.11 14.95
CA ARG A 190 22.39 10.43 15.37
C ARG A 190 21.28 11.46 15.60
N MET A 191 20.28 11.49 14.73
CA MET A 191 19.10 12.36 14.91
C MET A 191 18.28 11.98 16.15
N MET A 192 18.06 10.70 16.40
CA MET A 192 17.34 10.24 17.60
C MET A 192 18.09 10.63 18.88
N ILE A 193 19.40 10.48 18.92
CA ILE A 193 20.26 10.91 20.02
C ILE A 193 20.16 12.43 20.22
N TYR A 194 20.30 13.20 19.16
CA TYR A 194 20.28 14.67 19.19
C TYR A 194 18.95 15.23 19.71
N PHE A 195 17.81 14.67 19.27
CA PHE A 195 16.50 15.11 19.72
C PHE A 195 16.01 14.47 21.03
N SER A 196 16.87 13.67 21.66
CA SER A 196 16.59 13.05 22.97
C SER A 196 17.69 13.42 23.99
N PRO A 197 17.91 14.72 24.30
CA PRO A 197 19.02 15.15 25.15
C PRO A 197 18.85 14.77 26.62
N LEU A 198 17.61 14.59 27.10
CA LEU A 198 17.27 14.26 28.49
C LEU A 198 16.98 12.78 28.66
N GLY A 199 17.20 12.25 29.86
CA GLY A 199 17.01 10.85 30.24
C GLY A 199 18.31 10.05 30.24
N GLN A 200 18.21 8.76 30.53
CA GLN A 200 19.33 7.82 30.66
C GLN A 200 19.30 6.81 29.49
N TRP A 201 20.48 6.29 29.12
CA TRP A 201 20.61 5.21 28.15
C TRP A 201 20.41 3.86 28.89
N ARG A 202 19.18 3.59 29.32
CA ARG A 202 18.86 2.34 30.04
C ARG A 202 17.57 1.71 29.51
N ILE A 203 17.47 0.40 29.71
CA ILE A 203 16.26 -0.36 29.44
C ILE A 203 15.44 -0.41 30.73
N ASN A 204 14.26 0.21 30.68
CA ASN A 204 13.31 0.15 31.79
C ASN A 204 12.34 -1.02 31.53
N LYS A 205 12.47 -2.11 32.32
CA LYS A 205 11.67 -3.33 32.13
C LYS A 205 10.15 -3.07 32.14
N SER A 206 9.68 -2.23 33.09
CA SER A 206 8.24 -1.90 33.19
C SER A 206 7.74 -1.18 31.94
N LEU A 207 8.48 -0.19 31.47
CA LEU A 207 8.16 0.58 30.27
C LEU A 207 8.27 -0.28 28.99
N LEU A 208 9.25 -1.18 28.93
CA LEU A 208 9.42 -2.13 27.84
C LEU A 208 8.25 -3.10 27.74
N LEU A 209 7.82 -3.69 28.86
CA LEU A 209 6.66 -4.58 28.88
C LEU A 209 5.37 -3.86 28.47
N GLU A 210 5.18 -2.62 28.94
CA GLU A 210 4.03 -1.79 28.52
C GLU A 210 4.05 -1.55 27.00
N GLN A 211 5.22 -1.24 26.43
CA GLN A 211 5.42 -1.04 25.01
C GLN A 211 5.16 -2.33 24.19
N LEU A 212 5.67 -3.47 24.62
CA LEU A 212 5.46 -4.76 23.97
C LEU A 212 3.98 -5.21 24.02
N ASN A 213 3.33 -5.03 25.18
CA ASN A 213 1.90 -5.32 25.33
C ASN A 213 1.03 -4.45 24.40
N TYR A 214 1.43 -3.20 24.18
CA TYR A 214 0.77 -2.32 23.22
C TYR A 214 0.98 -2.80 21.76
N CYS A 215 2.17 -3.28 21.42
CA CYS A 215 2.53 -3.70 20.08
C CYS A 215 1.95 -5.07 19.67
N TRP A 216 1.76 -5.99 20.63
CA TRP A 216 1.36 -7.36 20.35
C TRP A 216 0.06 -7.49 19.51
N PRO A 217 -1.05 -6.78 19.83
CA PRO A 217 -2.26 -6.85 19.03
C PRO A 217 -2.09 -6.24 17.62
N LEU A 218 -1.22 -5.21 17.52
CA LEU A 218 -0.90 -4.57 16.24
C LEU A 218 -0.11 -5.53 15.35
N MET A 219 0.87 -6.23 15.90
CA MET A 219 1.63 -7.27 15.20
C MET A 219 0.69 -8.31 14.59
N ALA A 220 -0.19 -8.90 15.39
CA ALA A 220 -1.08 -9.97 14.91
C ALA A 220 -1.92 -9.55 13.69
N THR A 221 -2.45 -8.32 13.70
CA THR A 221 -3.25 -7.82 12.56
C THR A 221 -2.42 -7.53 11.32
N THR A 222 -1.22 -6.99 11.47
CA THR A 222 -0.33 -6.64 10.34
C THR A 222 0.31 -7.88 9.73
N THR A 223 0.66 -8.87 10.52
CA THR A 223 1.21 -10.15 10.03
C THR A 223 0.27 -10.81 9.03
N PHE A 224 -1.01 -10.99 9.39
CA PHE A 224 -1.99 -11.56 8.46
C PHE A 224 -2.15 -10.72 7.19
N GLY A 225 -2.11 -9.39 7.30
CA GLY A 225 -2.17 -8.49 6.16
C GLY A 225 -1.00 -8.68 5.19
N ILE A 226 0.24 -8.68 5.71
CA ILE A 226 1.45 -8.79 4.89
C ILE A 226 1.58 -10.21 4.31
N VAL A 227 1.32 -11.26 5.10
CA VAL A 227 1.33 -12.64 4.60
C VAL A 227 0.31 -12.82 3.49
N ASN A 228 -0.89 -12.26 3.62
CA ASN A 228 -1.89 -12.29 2.54
C ASN A 228 -1.43 -11.54 1.28
N LEU A 229 -0.76 -10.39 1.42
CA LEU A 229 -0.24 -9.63 0.28
C LEU A 229 0.93 -10.34 -0.44
N THR A 230 1.72 -11.14 0.28
CA THR A 230 2.87 -11.86 -0.30
C THR A 230 2.52 -13.26 -0.79
N LEU A 231 1.37 -13.81 -0.38
CA LEU A 231 0.95 -15.19 -0.66
C LEU A 231 0.97 -15.50 -2.15
N ASP A 232 0.37 -14.65 -2.96
CA ASP A 232 0.26 -14.85 -4.40
C ASP A 232 1.65 -14.92 -5.06
N GLY A 233 2.57 -14.05 -4.64
CA GLY A 233 3.96 -14.07 -5.08
C GLY A 233 4.69 -15.35 -4.70
N VAL A 234 4.49 -15.85 -3.48
CA VAL A 234 5.08 -17.13 -3.02
C VAL A 234 4.54 -18.30 -3.85
N LEU A 235 3.23 -18.37 -4.05
CA LEU A 235 2.60 -19.44 -4.82
C LEU A 235 3.06 -19.45 -6.28
N ILE A 236 3.08 -18.30 -6.95
CA ILE A 236 3.54 -18.19 -8.34
C ILE A 236 5.04 -18.48 -8.45
N SER A 237 5.87 -17.98 -7.53
CA SER A 237 7.32 -18.27 -7.51
C SER A 237 7.63 -19.75 -7.29
N ALA A 238 6.79 -20.46 -6.52
CA ALA A 238 6.96 -21.88 -6.25
C ALA A 238 6.51 -22.77 -7.42
N TYR A 239 5.51 -22.31 -8.17
CA TYR A 239 4.83 -23.14 -9.17
C TYR A 239 5.25 -22.87 -10.60
N PHE A 240 5.80 -21.68 -10.87
CA PHE A 240 6.23 -21.22 -12.19
C PHE A 240 7.69 -20.78 -12.21
N SER A 241 8.21 -20.56 -13.42
CA SER A 241 9.56 -20.03 -13.58
C SER A 241 9.69 -18.57 -13.10
N ARG A 242 10.94 -18.15 -12.85
CA ARG A 242 11.27 -16.78 -12.45
C ARG A 242 10.81 -15.73 -13.44
N GLU A 243 10.81 -16.03 -14.74
CA GLU A 243 10.33 -15.14 -15.82
C GLU A 243 8.81 -14.94 -15.72
N VAL A 244 8.06 -16.02 -15.47
CA VAL A 244 6.60 -15.96 -15.28
C VAL A 244 6.28 -15.16 -14.01
N TYR A 245 7.04 -15.37 -12.92
CA TYR A 245 6.89 -14.57 -11.72
C TYR A 245 7.20 -13.08 -11.96
N ALA A 246 8.24 -12.76 -12.74
CA ALA A 246 8.52 -11.37 -13.13
C ALA A 246 7.31 -10.72 -13.81
N VAL A 247 6.70 -11.41 -14.78
CA VAL A 247 5.50 -10.92 -15.49
C VAL A 247 4.30 -10.79 -14.56
N TYR A 248 4.04 -11.82 -13.74
CA TYR A 248 2.93 -11.81 -12.78
C TYR A 248 3.05 -10.65 -11.78
N SER A 249 4.24 -10.46 -11.22
CA SER A 249 4.51 -9.43 -10.21
C SER A 249 4.37 -8.00 -10.73
N VAL A 250 4.48 -7.79 -12.05
CA VAL A 250 4.15 -6.52 -12.72
C VAL A 250 2.63 -6.33 -12.77
N GLY A 251 1.87 -7.39 -13.05
CA GLY A 251 0.41 -7.34 -13.08
C GLY A 251 -0.23 -7.21 -11.70
N ALA A 252 0.42 -7.73 -10.65
CA ALA A 252 -0.02 -7.61 -9.26
C ALA A 252 0.20 -6.20 -8.68
N LEU A 253 -0.02 -5.16 -9.49
CA LEU A 253 0.22 -3.77 -9.13
C LEU A 253 -1.00 -3.17 -8.44
N GLU A 254 -0.83 -2.70 -7.21
CA GLU A 254 -1.80 -1.79 -6.59
C GLU A 254 -1.64 -0.38 -7.17
N LEU A 255 -2.76 0.30 -7.42
CA LEU A 255 -2.75 1.68 -7.89
C LEU A 255 -2.55 2.64 -6.70
N PRO A 256 -1.34 3.23 -6.49
CA PRO A 256 -1.01 3.95 -5.26
C PRO A 256 -1.86 5.18 -5.00
N LEU A 257 -2.28 5.87 -6.07
CA LEU A 257 -3.12 7.06 -5.95
C LEU A 257 -4.46 6.75 -5.27
N ILE A 258 -5.02 5.56 -5.48
CA ILE A 258 -6.28 5.14 -4.85
C ILE A 258 -6.06 4.88 -3.36
N ALA A 259 -4.98 4.18 -3.00
CA ALA A 259 -4.65 3.91 -1.60
C ALA A 259 -4.40 5.22 -0.82
N LEU A 260 -3.67 6.17 -1.40
CA LEU A 260 -3.44 7.50 -0.82
C LEU A 260 -4.73 8.28 -0.63
N PHE A 261 -5.61 8.30 -1.65
CA PHE A 261 -6.87 9.02 -1.57
C PHE A 261 -7.78 8.43 -0.48
N THR A 262 -7.96 7.12 -0.47
CA THR A 262 -8.82 6.44 0.50
C THR A 262 -8.31 6.57 1.93
N SER A 263 -6.99 6.44 2.15
CA SER A 263 -6.38 6.63 3.48
C SER A 263 -6.52 8.07 3.98
N SER A 264 -6.31 9.06 3.10
CA SER A 264 -6.49 10.49 3.41
C SER A 264 -7.93 10.80 3.80
N LEU A 265 -8.88 10.28 3.04
CA LEU A 265 -10.30 10.45 3.31
C LEU A 265 -10.71 9.80 4.63
N SER A 266 -10.21 8.59 4.91
CA SER A 266 -10.43 7.91 6.20
C SER A 266 -9.91 8.72 7.37
N SER A 267 -8.69 9.22 7.26
CA SER A 267 -8.04 10.02 8.30
C SER A 267 -8.80 11.32 8.59
N ALA A 268 -9.36 11.95 7.55
CA ALA A 268 -10.11 13.19 7.67
C ALA A 268 -11.45 13.02 8.40
N ILE A 269 -12.14 11.88 8.20
CA ILE A 269 -13.48 11.66 8.80
C ILE A 269 -13.43 10.94 10.15
N MET A 270 -12.34 10.20 10.43
CA MET A 270 -12.21 9.36 11.62
C MET A 270 -12.49 10.09 12.93
N PRO A 271 -11.93 11.30 13.21
CA PRO A 271 -12.20 11.99 14.46
C PRO A 271 -13.69 12.29 14.66
N ASN A 272 -14.38 12.73 13.62
CA ASN A 272 -15.81 13.05 13.69
C ASN A 272 -16.66 11.80 13.88
N MET A 273 -16.29 10.68 13.25
CA MET A 273 -16.94 9.39 13.45
C MET A 273 -16.82 8.90 14.89
N VAL A 274 -15.63 9.03 15.50
CA VAL A 274 -15.38 8.66 16.91
C VAL A 274 -16.19 9.54 17.85
N VAL A 275 -16.24 10.86 17.62
CA VAL A 275 -17.05 11.79 18.43
C VAL A 275 -18.52 11.41 18.41
N GLU A 276 -19.10 11.15 17.25
CA GLU A 276 -20.49 10.74 17.14
C GLU A 276 -20.76 9.36 17.76
N ALA A 277 -19.84 8.42 17.61
CA ALA A 277 -19.93 7.10 18.22
C ALA A 277 -19.90 7.19 19.77
N ASN A 278 -19.00 8.00 20.35
CA ASN A 278 -18.88 8.20 21.80
C ASN A 278 -20.12 8.90 22.41
N LYS A 279 -20.84 9.70 21.60
CA LYS A 279 -22.13 10.29 21.99
C LYS A 279 -23.29 9.29 21.89
N GLY A 280 -23.03 8.02 21.58
CA GLY A 280 -24.05 7.00 21.36
C GLY A 280 -24.80 7.12 20.01
N ARG A 281 -24.42 8.07 19.15
CA ARG A 281 -25.07 8.36 17.87
C ARG A 281 -24.44 7.52 16.74
N LEU A 282 -24.53 6.19 16.83
CA LEU A 282 -23.90 5.27 15.91
C LEU A 282 -24.36 5.45 14.45
N LEU A 283 -25.63 5.79 14.23
CA LEU A 283 -26.17 6.07 12.89
C LEU A 283 -25.60 7.34 12.26
N ASN A 284 -25.24 8.35 13.06
CA ASN A 284 -24.54 9.54 12.56
C ASN A 284 -23.12 9.20 12.12
N SER A 285 -22.42 8.37 12.90
CA SER A 285 -21.11 7.84 12.51
C SER A 285 -21.19 7.04 11.19
N LEU A 286 -22.22 6.22 11.03
CA LEU A 286 -22.52 5.49 9.78
C LEU A 286 -22.77 6.46 8.60
N ASN A 287 -23.55 7.54 8.82
CA ASN A 287 -23.78 8.54 7.78
C ASN A 287 -22.51 9.27 7.31
N LEU A 288 -21.58 9.56 8.24
CA LEU A 288 -20.25 10.09 7.87
C LEU A 288 -19.47 9.10 7.03
N TRP A 289 -19.50 7.83 7.37
CA TRP A 289 -18.86 6.77 6.60
C TRP A 289 -19.50 6.61 5.21
N HIS A 290 -20.85 6.73 5.08
CA HIS A 290 -21.55 6.75 3.78
C HIS A 290 -21.08 7.90 2.89
N LYS A 291 -20.95 9.13 3.45
CA LYS A 291 -20.44 10.29 2.71
C LYS A 291 -19.02 10.05 2.19
N ALA A 292 -18.15 9.43 3.01
CA ALA A 292 -16.80 9.10 2.58
C ALA A 292 -16.81 8.03 1.50
N SER A 293 -17.58 6.94 1.67
CA SER A 293 -17.71 5.86 0.68
C SER A 293 -18.21 6.40 -0.67
N ARG A 294 -19.15 7.33 -0.66
CA ARG A 294 -19.63 8.02 -1.87
C ARG A 294 -18.51 8.85 -2.52
N LYS A 295 -17.74 9.62 -1.75
CA LYS A 295 -16.60 10.39 -2.29
C LYS A 295 -15.52 9.46 -2.87
N SER A 296 -15.27 8.32 -2.22
CA SER A 296 -14.37 7.29 -2.75
C SER A 296 -14.87 6.70 -4.07
N SER A 297 -16.17 6.46 -4.20
CA SER A 297 -16.76 5.89 -5.42
C SER A 297 -16.60 6.76 -6.66
N LEU A 298 -16.62 8.08 -6.50
CA LEU A 298 -16.40 9.04 -7.59
C LEU A 298 -14.99 8.97 -8.20
N LEU A 299 -14.01 8.41 -7.47
CA LEU A 299 -12.68 8.16 -7.99
C LEU A 299 -12.48 6.69 -8.37
N ILE A 300 -12.92 5.77 -7.52
CA ILE A 300 -12.64 4.34 -7.66
C ILE A 300 -13.37 3.73 -8.85
N PHE A 301 -14.67 4.00 -9.02
CA PHE A 301 -15.45 3.38 -10.08
C PHE A 301 -15.02 3.83 -11.48
N PRO A 302 -14.83 5.12 -11.77
CA PRO A 302 -14.33 5.51 -13.07
C PRO A 302 -12.90 5.01 -13.32
N THR A 303 -12.02 4.99 -12.31
CA THR A 303 -10.69 4.43 -12.46
C THR A 303 -10.73 2.93 -12.77
N PHE A 304 -11.56 2.17 -12.08
CA PHE A 304 -11.78 0.74 -12.36
C PHE A 304 -12.20 0.51 -13.81
N VAL A 305 -13.26 1.21 -14.26
CA VAL A 305 -13.80 1.03 -15.62
C VAL A 305 -12.83 1.51 -16.69
N PHE A 306 -12.13 2.62 -16.47
CA PHE A 306 -11.09 3.09 -17.40
C PHE A 306 -10.00 2.03 -17.61
N PHE A 307 -9.46 1.48 -16.53
CA PHE A 307 -8.44 0.43 -16.65
C PHE A 307 -8.99 -0.93 -17.09
N LEU A 308 -10.28 -1.20 -16.89
CA LEU A 308 -10.91 -2.37 -17.49
C LEU A 308 -10.86 -2.31 -19.02
N VAL A 309 -11.10 -1.13 -19.60
CA VAL A 309 -11.05 -0.90 -21.06
C VAL A 309 -9.62 -0.71 -21.57
N CYS A 310 -8.79 0.03 -20.86
CA CYS A 310 -7.46 0.44 -21.30
C CYS A 310 -6.31 -0.29 -20.59
N GLY A 311 -6.59 -1.32 -19.78
CA GLY A 311 -5.57 -1.98 -18.94
C GLY A 311 -4.49 -2.68 -19.75
N HIS A 312 -4.81 -3.26 -20.90
CA HIS A 312 -3.80 -3.84 -21.80
C HIS A 312 -2.87 -2.74 -22.35
N ASP A 313 -3.45 -1.66 -22.88
CA ASP A 313 -2.66 -0.52 -23.40
C ASP A 313 -1.78 0.08 -22.30
N PHE A 314 -2.29 0.17 -21.05
CA PHE A 314 -1.53 0.63 -19.89
C PHE A 314 -0.33 -0.27 -19.56
N ILE A 315 -0.53 -1.58 -19.49
CA ILE A 315 0.56 -2.54 -19.18
C ILE A 315 1.63 -2.48 -20.27
N VAL A 316 1.24 -2.47 -21.55
CA VAL A 316 2.20 -2.43 -22.64
C VAL A 316 2.96 -1.10 -22.69
N LEU A 317 2.28 0.02 -22.41
CA LEU A 317 2.89 1.35 -22.36
C LEU A 317 3.92 1.46 -21.22
N MET A 318 3.56 0.98 -20.03
CA MET A 318 4.43 1.05 -18.84
C MET A 318 5.58 0.03 -18.90
N TYR A 319 5.27 -1.23 -19.31
CA TYR A 319 6.18 -2.37 -19.11
C TYR A 319 6.60 -3.08 -20.39
N THR A 320 6.27 -2.57 -21.55
CA THR A 320 6.54 -3.12 -22.88
C THR A 320 5.66 -4.32 -23.28
N GLN A 321 5.63 -4.63 -24.60
CA GLN A 321 4.86 -5.76 -25.16
C GLN A 321 5.27 -7.11 -24.55
N ALA A 322 6.52 -7.25 -24.12
CA ALA A 322 7.04 -8.48 -23.52
C ALA A 322 6.31 -8.88 -22.22
N TYR A 323 5.65 -7.91 -21.56
CA TYR A 323 4.90 -8.09 -20.32
C TYR A 323 3.37 -8.10 -20.52
N SER A 324 2.89 -8.21 -21.77
CA SER A 324 1.44 -8.18 -22.09
C SER A 324 0.61 -9.18 -21.30
N LYS A 325 1.15 -10.36 -20.95
CA LYS A 325 0.48 -11.37 -20.12
C LYS A 325 0.18 -10.87 -18.70
N ALA A 326 0.89 -9.85 -18.20
CA ALA A 326 0.62 -9.20 -16.91
C ALA A 326 -0.75 -8.51 -16.87
N THR A 327 -1.37 -8.24 -18.03
CA THR A 327 -2.72 -7.67 -18.12
C THR A 327 -3.75 -8.52 -17.39
N TRP A 328 -3.66 -9.84 -17.42
CA TRP A 328 -4.65 -10.72 -16.79
C TRP A 328 -4.67 -10.61 -15.27
N PRO A 329 -3.55 -10.81 -14.53
CA PRO A 329 -3.54 -10.54 -13.09
C PRO A 329 -3.95 -9.10 -12.78
N PHE A 330 -3.50 -8.11 -13.57
CA PHE A 330 -3.85 -6.71 -13.36
C PHE A 330 -5.37 -6.48 -13.41
N LEU A 331 -6.06 -6.97 -14.44
CA LEU A 331 -7.51 -6.85 -14.57
C LEU A 331 -8.27 -7.56 -13.45
N ILE A 332 -7.77 -8.71 -12.99
CA ILE A 332 -8.38 -9.44 -11.87
C ILE A 332 -8.22 -8.65 -10.57
N TYR A 333 -7.02 -8.14 -10.28
CA TYR A 333 -6.80 -7.29 -9.10
C TYR A 333 -7.60 -6.00 -9.13
N LEU A 334 -7.88 -5.44 -10.31
CA LEU A 334 -8.75 -4.27 -10.44
C LEU A 334 -10.15 -4.50 -9.86
N VAL A 335 -10.67 -5.75 -9.91
CA VAL A 335 -11.98 -6.09 -9.32
C VAL A 335 -12.02 -5.80 -7.82
N MET A 336 -10.88 -5.79 -7.14
CA MET A 336 -10.82 -5.40 -5.73
C MET A 336 -11.20 -3.93 -5.49
N LEU A 337 -11.02 -3.04 -6.48
CA LEU A 337 -11.31 -1.61 -6.33
C LEU A 337 -12.78 -1.34 -6.00
N PRO A 338 -13.77 -1.78 -6.79
CA PRO A 338 -15.18 -1.60 -6.44
C PRO A 338 -15.57 -2.31 -5.14
N ILE A 339 -14.94 -3.45 -4.82
CA ILE A 339 -15.18 -4.15 -3.56
C ILE A 339 -14.71 -3.32 -2.38
N ARG A 340 -13.55 -2.65 -2.50
CA ARG A 340 -12.93 -1.81 -1.47
C ARG A 340 -13.35 -0.33 -1.54
N VAL A 341 -14.47 0.00 -2.18
CA VAL A 341 -14.96 1.39 -2.33
C VAL A 341 -15.14 2.10 -1.00
N ALA A 342 -15.42 1.37 0.06
CA ALA A 342 -15.50 1.86 1.42
C ALA A 342 -14.35 1.33 2.27
N ILE A 343 -13.90 2.15 3.22
CA ILE A 343 -12.88 1.73 4.19
C ILE A 343 -13.60 1.07 5.36
N TYR A 344 -13.92 -0.22 5.20
CA TYR A 344 -14.75 -0.98 6.16
C TYR A 344 -14.17 -1.00 7.56
N GLY A 345 -12.85 -1.11 7.72
CA GLY A 345 -12.21 -1.06 9.03
C GLY A 345 -12.36 0.28 9.77
N ALA A 346 -12.65 1.39 9.08
CA ALA A 346 -12.76 2.70 9.70
C ALA A 346 -13.98 2.78 10.64
N ILE A 347 -15.15 2.31 10.22
CA ILE A 347 -16.36 2.33 11.04
C ILE A 347 -16.19 1.47 12.29
N PHE A 348 -15.56 0.29 12.18
CA PHE A 348 -15.31 -0.60 13.32
C PHE A 348 -14.33 0.03 14.33
N ARG A 349 -13.29 0.71 13.85
CA ARG A 349 -12.37 1.46 14.73
C ARG A 349 -13.07 2.63 15.41
N ALA A 350 -13.92 3.35 14.70
CA ALA A 350 -14.66 4.48 15.26
C ALA A 350 -15.62 4.09 16.38
N ILE A 351 -16.25 2.91 16.29
CA ILE A 351 -17.16 2.40 17.33
C ILE A 351 -16.45 1.53 18.38
N GLY A 352 -15.11 1.45 18.36
CA GLY A 352 -14.32 0.68 19.32
C GLY A 352 -14.47 -0.85 19.23
N TYR A 353 -14.97 -1.38 18.12
CA TYR A 353 -15.23 -2.81 17.93
C TYR A 353 -14.28 -3.43 16.91
N THR A 354 -13.03 -3.68 17.32
CA THR A 354 -11.92 -4.07 16.42
C THR A 354 -11.80 -5.57 16.14
N LYS A 355 -12.35 -6.44 17.00
CA LYS A 355 -12.30 -7.90 16.79
C LYS A 355 -12.75 -8.37 15.40
N PRO A 356 -13.83 -7.84 14.79
CA PRO A 356 -14.23 -8.25 13.44
C PRO A 356 -13.17 -7.94 12.37
N ILE A 357 -12.36 -6.89 12.54
CA ILE A 357 -11.29 -6.55 11.60
C ILE A 357 -10.25 -7.68 11.57
N PHE A 358 -9.84 -8.18 12.72
CA PHE A 358 -8.91 -9.30 12.82
C PHE A 358 -9.50 -10.59 12.21
N ILE A 359 -10.73 -10.94 12.57
CA ILE A 359 -11.41 -12.14 12.05
C ILE A 359 -11.58 -12.04 10.53
N SER A 360 -11.92 -10.86 10.00
CA SER A 360 -12.06 -10.64 8.56
C SER A 360 -10.74 -10.81 7.81
N ALA A 361 -9.62 -10.35 8.40
CA ALA A 361 -8.29 -10.54 7.82
C ALA A 361 -7.90 -12.03 7.79
N MET A 362 -8.19 -12.77 8.85
CA MET A 362 -7.96 -14.21 8.92
C MET A 362 -8.83 -14.97 7.89
N LEU A 363 -10.12 -14.63 7.77
CA LEU A 363 -11.01 -15.22 6.77
C LEU A 363 -10.53 -14.91 5.34
N CYS A 364 -10.08 -13.66 5.09
CA CYS A 364 -9.48 -13.27 3.82
C CYS A 364 -8.30 -14.16 3.46
N PHE A 365 -7.35 -14.32 4.39
CA PHE A 365 -6.16 -15.14 4.19
C PHE A 365 -6.50 -16.63 3.95
N ILE A 366 -7.35 -17.22 4.78
CA ILE A 366 -7.75 -18.64 4.64
C ILE A 366 -8.44 -18.87 3.30
N THR A 367 -9.40 -18.01 2.94
CA THR A 367 -10.13 -18.12 1.67
C THR A 367 -9.19 -17.94 0.48
N ASN A 368 -8.31 -16.94 0.54
CA ASN A 368 -7.29 -16.71 -0.50
C ASN A 368 -6.42 -17.96 -0.67
N LEU A 369 -5.86 -18.49 0.43
CA LEU A 369 -5.01 -19.67 0.39
C LEU A 369 -5.73 -20.88 -0.24
N ILE A 370 -6.94 -21.20 0.22
CA ILE A 370 -7.71 -22.36 -0.27
C ILE A 370 -8.01 -22.20 -1.76
N VAL A 371 -8.56 -21.05 -2.17
CA VAL A 371 -8.96 -20.83 -3.58
C VAL A 371 -7.74 -20.77 -4.47
N SER A 372 -6.66 -20.10 -4.05
CA SER A 372 -5.41 -19.99 -4.81
C SER A 372 -4.77 -21.37 -5.03
N VAL A 373 -4.61 -22.17 -3.98
CA VAL A 373 -4.03 -23.52 -4.09
C VAL A 373 -4.92 -24.43 -4.94
N PHE A 374 -6.24 -24.39 -4.74
CA PHE A 374 -7.19 -25.17 -5.54
C PHE A 374 -7.05 -24.86 -7.04
N LEU A 375 -7.12 -23.57 -7.42
CA LEU A 375 -7.02 -23.15 -8.82
C LEU A 375 -5.63 -23.42 -9.42
N LEU A 376 -4.59 -23.31 -8.61
CA LEU A 376 -3.22 -23.57 -8.98
C LEU A 376 -3.04 -25.06 -9.37
N VAL A 377 -3.54 -25.96 -8.55
CA VAL A 377 -3.49 -27.42 -8.79
C VAL A 377 -4.45 -27.83 -9.92
N ALA A 378 -5.70 -27.36 -9.89
CA ALA A 378 -6.71 -27.68 -10.89
C ALA A 378 -6.33 -27.21 -12.30
N GLY A 379 -5.62 -26.10 -12.41
CA GLY A 379 -5.19 -25.51 -13.69
C GLY A 379 -4.03 -26.22 -14.37
N ARG A 380 -3.38 -27.20 -13.72
CA ARG A 380 -2.30 -28.05 -14.28
C ARG A 380 -1.22 -27.24 -15.03
N HIS A 381 -0.67 -26.20 -14.42
CA HIS A 381 0.31 -25.25 -15.00
C HIS A 381 -0.20 -24.44 -16.20
N GLY A 382 -1.51 -24.50 -16.49
CA GLY A 382 -2.13 -23.71 -17.57
C GLY A 382 -2.48 -22.28 -17.14
N PHE A 383 -3.27 -21.62 -17.97
CA PHE A 383 -3.74 -20.25 -17.74
C PHE A 383 -4.47 -20.09 -16.40
N LEU A 384 -5.30 -21.05 -16.01
CA LEU A 384 -6.05 -21.02 -14.75
C LEU A 384 -5.10 -21.06 -13.53
N SER A 385 -4.01 -21.82 -13.58
CA SER A 385 -2.99 -21.82 -12.54
C SER A 385 -2.29 -20.45 -12.44
N TYR A 386 -2.02 -19.82 -13.59
CA TYR A 386 -1.35 -18.53 -13.63
C TYR A 386 -2.18 -17.41 -13.00
N ILE A 387 -3.50 -17.36 -13.26
CA ILE A 387 -4.40 -16.35 -12.71
C ILE A 387 -5.03 -16.75 -11.34
N GLY A 388 -4.88 -18.00 -10.94
CA GLY A 388 -5.51 -18.57 -9.73
C GLY A 388 -5.28 -17.77 -8.45
N PRO A 389 -4.02 -17.43 -8.10
CA PRO A 389 -3.75 -16.63 -6.90
C PRO A 389 -4.43 -15.26 -6.92
N SER A 390 -4.45 -14.54 -8.04
CA SER A 390 -5.16 -13.26 -8.14
C SER A 390 -6.68 -13.43 -7.93
N ILE A 391 -7.28 -14.50 -8.45
CA ILE A 391 -8.69 -14.85 -8.19
C ILE A 391 -8.89 -15.15 -6.70
N GLY A 392 -8.01 -15.94 -6.08
CA GLY A 392 -8.04 -16.24 -4.64
C GLY A 392 -8.07 -14.99 -3.78
N THR A 393 -7.20 -14.02 -4.10
CA THR A 393 -7.14 -12.72 -3.39
C THR A 393 -8.45 -11.93 -3.53
N VAL A 394 -9.08 -11.93 -4.72
CA VAL A 394 -10.38 -11.28 -4.93
C VAL A 394 -11.48 -11.96 -4.10
N PHE A 395 -11.55 -13.30 -4.16
CA PHE A 395 -12.52 -14.07 -3.36
C PHE A 395 -12.31 -13.89 -1.85
N GLY A 396 -11.07 -13.93 -1.37
CA GLY A 396 -10.74 -13.64 0.03
C GLY A 396 -11.21 -12.25 0.45
N THR A 397 -11.01 -11.24 -0.40
CA THR A 397 -11.47 -9.87 -0.14
C THR A 397 -13.00 -9.80 -0.11
N LEU A 398 -13.71 -10.49 -1.03
CA LEU A 398 -15.18 -10.56 -1.04
C LEU A 398 -15.73 -11.18 0.25
N VAL A 399 -15.16 -12.29 0.70
CA VAL A 399 -15.55 -12.95 1.95
C VAL A 399 -15.32 -12.04 3.15
N SER A 400 -14.14 -11.40 3.22
CA SER A 400 -13.80 -10.46 4.28
C SER A 400 -14.77 -9.28 4.37
N VAL A 401 -15.08 -8.65 3.24
CA VAL A 401 -16.00 -7.51 3.17
C VAL A 401 -17.43 -7.93 3.50
N SER A 402 -17.89 -9.06 2.97
CA SER A 402 -19.22 -9.60 3.27
C SER A 402 -19.39 -9.91 4.76
N PHE A 403 -18.38 -10.49 5.39
CA PHE A 403 -18.34 -10.72 6.83
C PHE A 403 -18.43 -9.39 7.62
N LEU A 404 -17.61 -8.38 7.28
CA LEU A 404 -17.64 -7.09 7.95
C LEU A 404 -19.00 -6.41 7.81
N LEU A 405 -19.60 -6.40 6.63
CA LEU A 405 -20.93 -5.82 6.41
C LEU A 405 -22.00 -6.54 7.22
N THR A 406 -21.96 -7.88 7.28
CA THR A 406 -22.90 -8.67 8.08
C THR A 406 -22.78 -8.37 9.58
N ILE A 407 -21.56 -8.28 10.10
CA ILE A 407 -21.32 -7.93 11.50
C ILE A 407 -21.77 -6.49 11.78
N LEU A 408 -21.54 -5.56 10.85
CA LEU A 408 -21.99 -4.18 11.01
C LEU A 408 -23.52 -4.09 11.07
N CYS A 409 -24.23 -4.82 10.20
CA CYS A 409 -25.70 -4.92 10.24
C CYS A 409 -26.20 -5.42 11.60
N LYS A 410 -25.59 -6.48 12.13
CA LYS A 410 -25.96 -7.05 13.45
C LYS A 410 -25.67 -6.05 14.58
N LYS A 411 -24.51 -5.39 14.55
CA LYS A 411 -24.10 -4.44 15.61
C LYS A 411 -24.97 -3.19 15.65
N LEU A 412 -25.36 -2.67 14.49
CA LEU A 412 -26.20 -1.48 14.36
C LEU A 412 -27.70 -1.78 14.32
N LYS A 413 -28.08 -3.07 14.29
CA LYS A 413 -29.48 -3.55 14.18
C LYS A 413 -30.19 -2.96 12.94
N ILE A 414 -29.48 -2.90 11.80
CA ILE A 414 -30.01 -2.40 10.52
C ILE A 414 -30.07 -3.50 9.48
N ARG A 415 -30.91 -3.31 8.45
CA ARG A 415 -31.00 -4.22 7.31
C ARG A 415 -29.79 -4.04 6.38
N PHE A 416 -29.40 -5.09 5.65
CA PHE A 416 -28.29 -5.05 4.70
C PHE A 416 -28.46 -3.93 3.63
N ALA A 417 -29.69 -3.65 3.23
CA ALA A 417 -30.00 -2.57 2.30
C ALA A 417 -29.66 -1.16 2.85
N GLN A 418 -29.58 -1.02 4.17
CA GLN A 418 -29.31 0.25 4.86
C GLN A 418 -27.84 0.43 5.25
N VAL A 419 -27.05 -0.67 5.24
CA VAL A 419 -25.63 -0.63 5.64
C VAL A 419 -24.77 0.21 4.70
N MET A 420 -25.17 0.34 3.45
CA MET A 420 -24.56 1.22 2.45
C MET A 420 -25.64 1.92 1.62
N ARG A 421 -25.28 3.01 0.99
CA ARG A 421 -26.15 3.72 0.05
C ARG A 421 -26.09 3.10 -1.35
N TRP A 422 -26.55 1.84 -1.45
CA TRP A 422 -26.43 1.02 -2.66
C TRP A 422 -26.95 1.71 -3.93
N LYS A 423 -28.06 2.45 -3.84
CA LYS A 423 -28.63 3.19 -4.98
C LYS A 423 -27.70 4.27 -5.50
N GLU A 424 -27.06 5.05 -4.61
CA GLU A 424 -26.12 6.10 -5.00
C GLU A 424 -24.82 5.48 -5.60
N LEU A 425 -24.28 4.44 -4.94
CA LEU A 425 -23.10 3.75 -5.43
C LEU A 425 -23.39 3.05 -6.78
N GLY A 426 -24.51 2.37 -6.90
CA GLY A 426 -24.95 1.72 -8.14
C GLY A 426 -25.14 2.72 -9.29
N ARG A 427 -25.66 3.92 -9.01
CA ARG A 427 -25.78 4.99 -10.01
C ARG A 427 -24.42 5.45 -10.53
N ILE A 428 -23.46 5.73 -9.63
CA ILE A 428 -22.11 6.16 -10.01
C ILE A 428 -21.40 5.03 -10.78
N PHE A 429 -21.53 3.79 -10.34
CA PHE A 429 -20.98 2.62 -11.02
C PHE A 429 -21.57 2.43 -12.41
N GLY A 430 -22.90 2.52 -12.54
CA GLY A 430 -23.62 2.42 -13.82
C GLY A 430 -23.20 3.52 -14.80
N LEU A 431 -23.07 4.78 -14.33
CA LEU A 431 -22.55 5.88 -15.15
C LEU A 431 -21.11 5.63 -15.59
N SER A 432 -20.26 5.10 -14.71
CA SER A 432 -18.87 4.76 -15.06
C SER A 432 -18.84 3.68 -16.15
N LEU A 433 -19.65 2.62 -16.01
CA LEU A 433 -19.76 1.55 -17.02
C LEU A 433 -20.27 2.09 -18.35
N PHE A 434 -21.32 2.91 -18.34
CA PHE A 434 -21.85 3.53 -19.55
C PHE A 434 -20.76 4.35 -20.29
N CYS A 435 -20.01 5.16 -19.56
CA CYS A 435 -18.88 5.90 -20.12
C CYS A 435 -17.76 4.99 -20.65
N GLY A 436 -17.55 3.83 -20.00
CA GLY A 436 -16.60 2.81 -20.48
C GLY A 436 -17.03 2.20 -21.81
N VAL A 437 -18.31 1.89 -21.97
CA VAL A 437 -18.87 1.42 -23.22
C VAL A 437 -18.75 2.49 -24.32
N LEU A 438 -19.07 3.75 -24.02
CA LEU A 438 -18.88 4.85 -24.96
C LEU A 438 -17.42 4.99 -25.39
N LEU A 439 -16.47 4.89 -24.44
CA LEU A 439 -15.05 4.92 -24.76
C LEU A 439 -14.62 3.75 -25.66
N TRP A 440 -15.13 2.54 -25.38
CA TRP A 440 -14.83 1.35 -26.18
C TRP A 440 -15.35 1.49 -27.63
N LEU A 441 -16.53 2.08 -27.81
CA LEU A 441 -17.13 2.34 -29.11
C LEU A 441 -16.48 3.53 -29.84
N THR A 442 -15.78 4.42 -29.17
CA THR A 442 -15.18 5.61 -29.78
C THR A 442 -13.85 5.22 -30.46
N PRO A 443 -13.74 5.30 -31.79
CA PRO A 443 -12.49 5.04 -32.48
C PRO A 443 -11.48 6.16 -32.17
N VAL A 444 -10.26 5.78 -31.81
CA VAL A 444 -9.15 6.72 -31.58
C VAL A 444 -8.11 6.49 -32.67
N PRO A 445 -7.94 7.44 -33.63
CA PRO A 445 -7.17 7.23 -34.86
C PRO A 445 -5.65 7.32 -34.68
N PHE A 446 -5.14 7.24 -33.46
CA PHE A 446 -3.70 7.32 -33.22
C PHE A 446 -3.04 5.94 -33.23
N SER A 447 -2.00 5.78 -34.04
CA SER A 447 -1.14 4.59 -34.08
C SER A 447 -0.17 4.56 -32.89
N ASN A 448 0.27 5.70 -32.41
CA ASN A 448 1.13 5.79 -31.22
C ASN A 448 0.35 5.48 -29.95
N LEU A 449 0.81 4.46 -29.20
CA LEU A 449 0.15 3.93 -28.02
C LEU A 449 -0.01 5.00 -26.91
N LEU A 450 1.00 5.87 -26.72
CA LEU A 450 0.95 6.95 -25.72
C LEU A 450 -0.16 7.94 -26.05
N PHE A 451 -0.19 8.45 -27.29
CA PHE A 451 -1.24 9.40 -27.70
C PHE A 451 -2.62 8.76 -27.64
N LYS A 452 -2.74 7.51 -28.06
CA LYS A 452 -3.98 6.74 -27.94
C LYS A 452 -4.45 6.64 -26.49
N PHE A 453 -3.56 6.28 -25.56
CA PHE A 453 -3.88 6.14 -24.14
C PHE A 453 -4.28 7.48 -23.52
N VAL A 454 -3.51 8.55 -23.75
CA VAL A 454 -3.80 9.90 -23.23
C VAL A 454 -5.14 10.42 -23.78
N THR A 455 -5.40 10.25 -25.07
CA THR A 455 -6.68 10.66 -25.67
C THR A 455 -7.85 9.89 -25.06
N ARG A 456 -7.72 8.57 -24.88
CA ARG A 456 -8.74 7.76 -24.21
C ARG A 456 -8.98 8.21 -22.77
N PHE A 457 -7.94 8.58 -22.05
CA PHE A 457 -8.06 9.12 -20.69
C PHE A 457 -8.82 10.44 -20.65
N ILE A 458 -8.51 11.38 -21.55
CA ILE A 458 -9.19 12.67 -21.67
C ILE A 458 -10.66 12.46 -22.06
N LEU A 459 -10.94 11.66 -23.06
CA LEU A 459 -12.31 11.35 -23.50
C LEU A 459 -13.14 10.70 -22.38
N TYR A 460 -12.57 9.68 -21.74
CA TYR A 460 -13.27 9.02 -20.64
C TYR A 460 -13.58 9.97 -19.49
N THR A 461 -12.62 10.80 -19.13
CA THR A 461 -12.79 11.80 -18.07
C THR A 461 -13.89 12.82 -18.45
N ALA A 462 -13.89 13.28 -19.70
CA ALA A 462 -14.92 14.19 -20.22
C ALA A 462 -16.32 13.53 -20.22
N TYR A 463 -16.42 12.28 -20.69
CA TYR A 463 -17.69 11.54 -20.68
C TYR A 463 -18.22 11.34 -19.26
N PHE A 464 -17.33 10.94 -18.33
CA PHE A 464 -17.74 10.71 -16.93
C PHE A 464 -18.19 11.99 -16.25
N PHE A 465 -17.40 13.07 -16.31
CA PHE A 465 -17.80 14.34 -15.73
C PHE A 465 -19.05 14.93 -16.41
N GLY A 466 -19.14 14.85 -17.74
CA GLY A 466 -20.33 15.25 -18.47
C GLY A 466 -21.58 14.48 -18.03
N SER A 467 -21.46 13.15 -17.87
CA SER A 467 -22.57 12.32 -17.39
C SER A 467 -23.01 12.65 -15.96
N LEU A 468 -22.06 12.96 -15.05
CA LEU A 468 -22.38 13.40 -13.68
C LEU A 468 -23.14 14.73 -13.65
N VAL A 469 -22.75 15.68 -14.51
CA VAL A 469 -23.41 16.98 -14.64
C VAL A 469 -24.83 16.83 -15.23
N LEU A 470 -24.96 16.13 -16.35
CA LEU A 470 -26.23 15.90 -17.04
C LEU A 470 -27.25 15.16 -16.15
N THR A 471 -26.80 14.18 -15.39
CA THR A 471 -27.66 13.41 -14.49
C THR A 471 -27.86 14.08 -13.12
N LYS A 472 -27.32 15.28 -12.89
CA LYS A 472 -27.34 15.99 -11.60
C LYS A 472 -26.93 15.10 -10.44
N SER A 473 -25.92 14.26 -10.65
CA SER A 473 -25.45 13.27 -9.69
C SER A 473 -24.42 13.82 -8.70
N LEU A 474 -23.92 15.05 -8.91
CA LEU A 474 -22.98 15.73 -8.00
C LEU A 474 -23.73 16.45 -6.89
N HIS A 475 -23.30 16.27 -5.65
CA HIS A 475 -23.77 17.05 -4.50
C HIS A 475 -23.00 18.38 -4.42
N SER A 476 -23.58 19.38 -3.73
CA SER A 476 -22.97 20.71 -3.54
C SER A 476 -21.55 20.64 -2.98
N ASP A 477 -21.32 19.76 -1.99
CA ASP A 477 -20.02 19.57 -1.34
C ASP A 477 -18.96 18.95 -2.27
N GLU A 478 -19.38 18.26 -3.34
CA GLU A 478 -18.50 17.62 -4.32
C GLU A 478 -18.03 18.62 -5.38
N TRP A 479 -18.84 19.62 -5.69
CA TRP A 479 -18.47 20.75 -6.54
C TRP A 479 -17.30 21.56 -5.96
N GLU A 480 -17.23 21.70 -4.63
CA GLU A 480 -16.10 22.37 -3.98
C GLU A 480 -14.78 21.63 -4.18
N LEU A 481 -14.80 20.29 -4.15
CA LEU A 481 -13.61 19.48 -4.42
C LEU A 481 -13.06 19.69 -5.85
N LEU A 482 -13.94 19.92 -6.82
CA LEU A 482 -13.57 20.22 -8.21
C LEU A 482 -13.07 21.65 -8.41
N ARG A 483 -13.49 22.60 -7.56
CA ARG A 483 -13.05 24.01 -7.60
C ARG A 483 -11.65 24.22 -6.99
N ILE A 484 -11.20 23.36 -6.07
CA ILE A 484 -9.91 23.50 -5.39
C ILE A 484 -8.72 23.54 -6.37
N PRO A 485 -8.61 22.68 -7.41
CA PRO A 485 -7.53 22.79 -8.39
C PRO A 485 -7.55 24.09 -9.16
N LEU A 486 -8.74 24.59 -9.55
CA LEU A 486 -8.89 25.84 -10.29
C LEU A 486 -8.51 27.07 -9.46
N THR A 487 -8.83 27.08 -8.18
CA THR A 487 -8.43 28.17 -7.26
C THR A 487 -6.95 28.13 -6.91
N LEU A 488 -6.33 26.94 -6.84
CA LEU A 488 -4.89 26.78 -6.67
C LEU A 488 -4.11 27.25 -7.90
N ILE A 489 -4.55 26.86 -9.10
CA ILE A 489 -3.97 27.30 -10.37
C ILE A 489 -4.11 28.85 -10.49
N ARG A 490 -5.26 29.40 -10.14
CA ARG A 490 -5.48 30.85 -10.16
C ARG A 490 -4.60 31.60 -9.15
N LYS A 491 -4.37 31.05 -7.94
CA LYS A 491 -3.46 31.61 -6.95
C LYS A 491 -1.97 31.52 -7.35
N ILE A 492 -1.59 30.48 -8.07
CA ILE A 492 -0.23 30.32 -8.59
C ILE A 492 -0.01 31.29 -9.77
N ALA A 493 -1.02 31.46 -10.63
CA ALA A 493 -0.97 32.39 -11.76
C ALA A 493 -0.91 33.86 -11.30
N THR A 494 -1.65 34.22 -10.24
CA THR A 494 -1.66 35.60 -9.70
C THR A 494 -0.40 35.93 -8.88
N LYS A 495 0.33 34.92 -8.36
CA LYS A 495 1.59 35.13 -7.62
C LYS A 495 2.84 35.26 -8.53
N LYS A 496 2.69 35.02 -9.84
CA LYS A 496 3.74 35.28 -10.85
C LYS A 496 3.67 36.66 -11.51
N GLY A 497 2.71 37.48 -11.10
CA GLY A 497 2.46 38.82 -11.65
C GLY A 497 2.64 39.95 -10.64
N SER A 498 3.23 39.68 -9.46
CA SER A 498 3.61 40.71 -8.48
C SER A 498 5.09 40.61 -8.12
#